data_57dac897c894a173799dc14a81e32b88
#
_entry.id   57dac897c894a173799dc14a81e32b88
#
_cell.length_a   1.000
_cell.length_b   1.000
_cell.length_c   1.000
_cell.angle_alpha   90.00
_cell.angle_beta   90.00
_cell.angle_gamma   90.00
#
_symmetry.space_group_name_H-M   'P 1'
#
loop_
_entity.id
_entity.type
_entity.pdbx_description
1 polymer ?
#
loop_
_entity_poly.entity_id
_entity_poly.type
_entity_poly.pdbx_seq_one_letter_code
_entity_poly.pdbx_strand_id
1 'polypeptide(L)'
;EIEVLQNGLRKKMIRMVKTAAERDFDSAITLIREYLAQIDQERHGAEEAIRITRQILSGAGQSDAFLPYLRRREVSEALDISMDALRNWEMNGLLSVKRKANGYRIYTGEDLQRLKIIRALRCANYSLEAILRMLGELSQDPEADIRKALDTPSRDDTIISVCDKLISSLNAAHKNAVLIENMLTDMK
;
A
#
# COMPACT_ATOMS: atom_id res chain seq x y z
N GLU A 1 -16.23 -12.35 -6.65
CA GLU A 1 -15.37 -11.84 -5.54
C GLU A 1 -15.12 -10.35 -5.69
N ILE A 2 -16.13 -9.57 -5.28
CA ILE A 2 -16.03 -8.10 -5.24
C ILE A 2 -15.47 -7.74 -3.85
N GLU A 3 -14.40 -8.38 -3.44
CA GLU A 3 -13.80 -8.10 -2.14
C GLU A 3 -12.78 -6.99 -2.22
N VAL A 4 -13.24 -5.87 -1.68
CA VAL A 4 -12.45 -5.03 -0.79
C VAL A 4 -11.23 -4.38 -1.43
N LEU A 5 -11.46 -3.60 -2.45
CA LEU A 5 -10.59 -2.48 -2.67
C LEU A 5 -11.06 -1.37 -1.71
N GLN A 6 -10.19 -0.93 -0.80
CA GLN A 6 -10.42 0.19 0.10
C GLN A 6 -10.72 1.47 -0.72
N ASN A 7 -11.01 2.58 -0.10
CA ASN A 7 -11.29 3.87 -0.77
C ASN A 7 -12.60 3.97 -1.57
N GLY A 8 -13.63 3.21 -1.17
CA GLY A 8 -14.96 3.39 -1.74
C GLY A 8 -15.22 2.66 -3.06
N LEU A 9 -14.25 1.95 -3.62
CA LEU A 9 -14.40 1.17 -4.86
C LEU A 9 -15.57 0.17 -4.77
N ARG A 10 -15.72 -0.53 -3.65
CA ARG A 10 -16.86 -1.44 -3.41
C ARG A 10 -18.20 -0.71 -3.52
N LYS A 11 -18.31 0.49 -2.93
CA LYS A 11 -19.55 1.28 -2.96
C LYS A 11 -19.90 1.71 -4.38
N LYS A 12 -18.89 2.11 -5.16
CA LYS A 12 -19.08 2.48 -6.58
C LYS A 12 -19.58 1.30 -7.39
N MET A 13 -18.99 0.11 -7.21
CA MET A 13 -19.40 -1.10 -7.91
C MET A 13 -20.84 -1.49 -7.55
N ILE A 14 -21.21 -1.48 -6.28
CA ILE A 14 -22.58 -1.76 -5.83
C ILE A 14 -23.57 -0.76 -6.43
N ARG A 15 -23.22 0.53 -6.47
CA ARG A 15 -24.06 1.56 -7.07
C ARG A 15 -24.25 1.30 -8.57
N MET A 16 -23.18 1.00 -9.30
CA MET A 16 -23.22 0.69 -10.72
C MET A 16 -24.16 -0.50 -10.99
N VAL A 17 -24.03 -1.61 -10.24
CA VAL A 17 -24.90 -2.79 -10.40
C VAL A 17 -26.37 -2.46 -10.15
N LYS A 18 -26.68 -1.67 -9.13
CA LYS A 18 -28.07 -1.22 -8.85
C LYS A 18 -28.63 -0.38 -9.99
N THR A 19 -27.86 0.59 -10.48
CA THR A 19 -28.26 1.45 -11.62
C THR A 19 -28.48 0.62 -12.89
N ALA A 20 -27.63 -0.35 -13.17
CA ALA A 20 -27.83 -1.28 -14.30
C ALA A 20 -29.09 -2.14 -14.15
N ALA A 21 -29.42 -2.59 -12.92
CA ALA A 21 -30.63 -3.36 -12.65
C ALA A 21 -31.92 -2.52 -12.88
N GLU A 22 -31.85 -1.21 -12.74
CA GLU A 22 -32.92 -0.26 -13.08
C GLU A 22 -33.01 0.05 -14.60
N ARG A 23 -32.17 -0.61 -15.41
CA ARG A 23 -32.02 -0.42 -16.86
C ARG A 23 -31.51 0.97 -17.28
N ASP A 24 -30.93 1.73 -16.36
CA ASP A 24 -30.22 2.97 -16.68
C ASP A 24 -28.75 2.65 -17.05
N PHE A 25 -28.60 2.15 -18.28
CA PHE A 25 -27.28 1.71 -18.77
C PHE A 25 -26.31 2.89 -18.99
N ASP A 26 -26.80 4.08 -19.33
CA ASP A 26 -25.95 5.26 -19.52
C ASP A 26 -25.29 5.71 -18.22
N SER A 27 -26.06 5.79 -17.14
CA SER A 27 -25.52 6.09 -15.81
C SER A 27 -24.64 4.96 -15.29
N ALA A 28 -24.98 3.69 -15.55
CA ALA A 28 -24.15 2.55 -15.16
C ALA A 28 -22.79 2.55 -15.86
N ILE A 29 -22.75 2.87 -17.17
CA ILE A 29 -21.52 3.03 -17.95
C ILE A 29 -20.66 4.19 -17.39
N THR A 30 -21.27 5.29 -17.02
CA THR A 30 -20.56 6.40 -16.38
C THR A 30 -19.91 5.98 -15.08
N LEU A 31 -20.63 5.26 -14.22
CA LEU A 31 -20.13 4.76 -12.94
C LEU A 31 -18.99 3.73 -13.09
N ILE A 32 -19.04 2.85 -14.09
CA ILE A 32 -17.97 1.89 -14.33
C ILE A 32 -16.69 2.58 -14.84
N ARG A 33 -16.82 3.63 -15.65
CA ARG A 33 -15.69 4.46 -16.08
C ARG A 33 -15.02 5.21 -14.94
N GLU A 34 -15.83 5.77 -14.03
CA GLU A 34 -15.28 6.37 -12.80
C GLU A 34 -14.56 5.33 -11.92
N TYR A 35 -15.07 4.10 -11.88
CA TYR A 35 -14.42 3.00 -11.17
C TYR A 35 -13.08 2.62 -11.81
N LEU A 36 -13.02 2.50 -13.14
CA LEU A 36 -11.80 2.24 -13.90
C LEU A 36 -10.75 3.33 -13.67
N ALA A 37 -11.13 4.59 -13.74
CA ALA A 37 -10.22 5.71 -13.49
C ALA A 37 -9.63 5.67 -12.07
N GLN A 38 -10.43 5.31 -11.07
CA GLN A 38 -9.94 5.16 -9.70
C GLN A 38 -8.99 3.98 -9.55
N ILE A 39 -9.26 2.82 -10.18
CA ILE A 39 -8.34 1.68 -10.19
C ILE A 39 -6.99 2.08 -10.80
N ASP A 40 -6.98 2.82 -11.90
CA ASP A 40 -5.75 3.27 -12.53
C ASP A 40 -4.96 4.21 -11.63
N GLN A 41 -5.64 5.10 -10.91
CA GLN A 41 -5.01 5.97 -9.92
C GLN A 41 -4.39 5.18 -8.76
N GLU A 42 -5.10 4.21 -8.20
CA GLU A 42 -4.60 3.34 -7.11
C GLU A 42 -3.38 2.52 -7.59
N ARG A 43 -3.44 1.98 -8.81
CA ARG A 43 -2.32 1.24 -9.40
C ARG A 43 -1.09 2.11 -9.59
N HIS A 44 -1.28 3.33 -10.12
CA HIS A 44 -0.19 4.28 -10.28
C HIS A 44 0.45 4.64 -8.93
N GLY A 45 -0.36 4.89 -7.91
CA GLY A 45 0.12 5.14 -6.55
C GLY A 45 0.93 3.98 -5.97
N ALA A 46 0.48 2.73 -6.20
CA ALA A 46 1.18 1.54 -5.75
C ALA A 46 2.55 1.37 -6.44
N GLU A 47 2.62 1.60 -7.74
CA GLU A 47 3.88 1.54 -8.51
C GLU A 47 4.84 2.66 -8.12
N GLU A 48 4.34 3.85 -7.88
CA GLU A 48 5.13 4.98 -7.41
C GLU A 48 5.73 4.73 -6.02
N ALA A 49 4.97 4.11 -5.10
CA ALA A 49 5.49 3.73 -3.79
C ALA A 49 6.64 2.70 -3.90
N ILE A 50 6.56 1.74 -4.83
CA ILE A 50 7.65 0.81 -5.12
C ILE A 50 8.87 1.57 -5.68
N ARG A 51 8.66 2.52 -6.58
CA ARG A 51 9.74 3.35 -7.14
C ARG A 51 10.45 4.15 -6.05
N ILE A 52 9.70 4.80 -5.16
CA ILE A 52 10.22 5.52 -4.00
C ILE A 52 11.02 4.59 -3.10
N THR A 53 10.50 3.39 -2.82
CA THR A 53 11.19 2.38 -2.01
C THR A 53 12.55 2.03 -2.61
N ARG A 54 12.62 1.76 -3.92
CA ARG A 54 13.88 1.49 -4.62
C ARG A 54 14.86 2.65 -4.54
N GLN A 55 14.39 3.88 -4.69
CA GLN A 55 15.24 5.07 -4.57
C GLN A 55 15.84 5.22 -3.17
N ILE A 56 15.06 4.98 -2.12
CA ILE A 56 15.56 5.03 -0.74
C ILE A 56 16.61 3.95 -0.52
N LEU A 57 16.36 2.72 -0.98
CA LEU A 57 17.28 1.59 -0.81
C LEU A 57 18.59 1.76 -1.60
N SER A 58 18.54 2.37 -2.78
CA SER A 58 19.75 2.64 -3.59
C SER A 58 20.64 3.76 -3.04
N GLY A 59 20.24 4.38 -1.91
CA GLY A 59 20.99 5.49 -1.32
C GLY A 59 20.92 6.80 -2.12
N ALA A 60 20.06 6.88 -3.13
CA ALA A 60 19.85 8.10 -3.94
C ALA A 60 19.14 9.24 -3.16
N GLY A 61 18.67 8.98 -1.96
CA GLY A 61 18.23 9.99 -1.01
C GLY A 61 19.36 10.31 -0.03
N GLN A 62 19.49 11.59 0.33
CA GLN A 62 20.52 12.09 1.26
C GLN A 62 20.81 11.11 2.39
N SER A 63 22.10 10.91 2.65
CA SER A 63 22.61 10.04 3.72
C SER A 63 22.11 10.51 5.09
N ASP A 64 21.00 9.96 5.57
CA ASP A 64 20.52 10.11 6.94
C ASP A 64 21.47 9.45 7.94
N ALA A 65 22.55 8.80 7.47
CA ALA A 65 23.54 8.09 8.29
C ALA A 65 24.27 8.99 9.29
N PHE A 66 24.35 10.29 9.06
CA PHE A 66 24.99 11.27 9.94
C PHE A 66 23.99 12.08 10.79
N LEU A 67 22.68 11.77 10.72
CA LEU A 67 21.73 12.47 11.55
C LEU A 67 21.89 12.06 13.04
N PRO A 68 21.78 13.03 13.96
CA PRO A 68 21.72 12.71 15.38
C PRO A 68 20.52 11.83 15.69
N TYR A 69 20.61 11.03 16.73
CA TYR A 69 19.49 10.22 17.20
C TYR A 69 18.25 11.07 17.45
N LEU A 70 17.15 10.75 16.78
CA LEU A 70 15.87 11.43 16.95
C LEU A 70 15.01 10.74 18.00
N ARG A 71 14.21 11.54 18.69
CA ARG A 71 13.16 11.08 19.61
C ARG A 71 11.86 10.82 18.81
N ARG A 72 10.97 10.06 19.41
CA ARG A 72 9.69 9.68 18.78
C ARG A 72 8.89 10.88 18.23
N ARG A 73 8.84 11.99 18.99
CA ARG A 73 8.14 13.20 18.59
C ARG A 73 8.81 13.85 17.37
N GLU A 74 10.12 13.96 17.38
CA GLU A 74 10.89 14.54 16.27
C GLU A 74 10.73 13.72 14.98
N VAL A 75 10.69 12.39 15.09
CA VAL A 75 10.37 11.50 13.95
C VAL A 75 8.94 11.69 13.45
N SER A 76 7.98 11.78 14.38
CA SER A 76 6.56 12.03 14.06
C SER A 76 6.39 13.32 13.26
N GLU A 77 7.04 14.40 13.71
CA GLU A 77 7.00 15.71 13.06
C GLU A 77 7.74 15.70 11.71
N ALA A 78 8.96 15.13 11.66
CA ALA A 78 9.78 15.11 10.45
C ALA A 78 9.18 14.27 9.31
N LEU A 79 8.48 13.20 9.63
CA LEU A 79 7.89 12.28 8.65
C LEU A 79 6.37 12.45 8.49
N ASP A 80 5.78 13.42 9.19
CA ASP A 80 4.32 13.61 9.21
C ASP A 80 3.57 12.29 9.44
N ILE A 81 3.94 11.60 10.53
CA ILE A 81 3.39 10.31 10.96
C ILE A 81 2.91 10.45 12.40
N SER A 82 1.68 10.03 12.71
CA SER A 82 1.20 10.09 14.09
C SER A 82 2.05 9.20 15.02
N MET A 83 2.15 9.59 16.28
CA MET A 83 2.85 8.78 17.29
C MET A 83 2.19 7.41 17.50
N ASP A 84 0.88 7.31 17.26
CA ASP A 84 0.15 6.05 17.34
C ASP A 84 0.45 5.14 16.14
N ALA A 85 0.61 5.70 14.93
CA ALA A 85 1.09 4.95 13.77
C ALA A 85 2.50 4.38 14.01
N LEU A 86 3.43 5.19 14.53
CA LEU A 86 4.77 4.72 14.90
C LEU A 86 4.72 3.58 15.92
N ARG A 87 3.86 3.70 16.93
CA ARG A 87 3.67 2.64 17.92
C ARG A 87 3.07 1.38 17.30
N ASN A 88 2.08 1.53 16.44
CA ASN A 88 1.46 0.42 15.73
C ASN A 88 2.48 -0.34 14.87
N TRP A 89 3.31 0.36 14.11
CA TRP A 89 4.34 -0.25 13.28
C TRP A 89 5.41 -0.98 14.08
N GLU A 90 5.82 -0.42 15.25
CA GLU A 90 6.72 -1.08 16.18
C GLU A 90 6.09 -2.37 16.75
N MET A 91 4.82 -2.32 17.17
CA MET A 91 4.11 -3.47 17.73
C MET A 91 3.89 -4.60 16.70
N ASN A 92 3.73 -4.25 15.43
CA ASN A 92 3.60 -5.22 14.32
C ASN A 92 4.96 -5.66 13.73
N GLY A 93 6.08 -5.36 14.39
CA GLY A 93 7.40 -5.85 13.99
C GLY A 93 8.02 -5.15 12.77
N LEU A 94 7.38 -4.12 12.23
CA LEU A 94 7.91 -3.36 11.09
C LEU A 94 9.16 -2.55 11.46
N LEU A 95 9.35 -2.27 12.75
CA LEU A 95 10.44 -1.47 13.28
C LEU A 95 10.89 -2.01 14.65
N SER A 96 12.20 -2.16 14.82
CA SER A 96 12.82 -2.52 16.11
C SER A 96 13.66 -1.34 16.62
N VAL A 97 13.09 -0.56 17.53
CA VAL A 97 13.70 0.70 18.01
C VAL A 97 14.56 0.48 19.23
N LYS A 98 15.80 0.97 19.20
CA LYS A 98 16.70 0.94 20.34
C LYS A 98 16.19 1.87 21.46
N ARG A 99 16.53 1.52 22.70
CA ARG A 99 16.23 2.32 23.90
C ARG A 99 17.51 2.75 24.60
N LYS A 100 17.54 3.98 25.07
CA LYS A 100 18.60 4.45 26.00
C LYS A 100 18.45 3.78 27.37
N ALA A 101 19.47 3.87 28.22
CA ALA A 101 19.45 3.36 29.60
C ALA A 101 18.26 3.89 30.44
N ASN A 102 17.77 5.09 30.12
CA ASN A 102 16.59 5.70 30.75
C ASN A 102 15.24 5.27 30.12
N GLY A 103 15.23 4.24 29.25
CA GLY A 103 14.03 3.67 28.61
C GLY A 103 13.49 4.44 27.42
N TYR A 104 14.00 5.62 27.08
CA TYR A 104 13.53 6.40 25.94
C TYR A 104 13.95 5.78 24.61
N ARG A 105 13.01 5.72 23.65
CA ARG A 105 13.25 5.31 22.27
C ARG A 105 14.14 6.31 21.54
N ILE A 106 15.07 5.78 20.76
CA ILE A 106 15.94 6.55 19.87
C ILE A 106 15.87 5.95 18.47
N TYR A 107 15.74 6.81 17.48
CA TYR A 107 15.66 6.44 16.07
C TYR A 107 16.95 6.85 15.37
N THR A 108 17.55 5.91 14.65
CA THR A 108 18.76 6.11 13.85
C THR A 108 18.40 6.58 12.43
N GLY A 109 19.40 6.97 11.61
CA GLY A 109 19.20 7.25 10.20
C GLY A 109 18.62 6.05 9.43
N GLU A 110 19.04 4.83 9.76
CA GLU A 110 18.49 3.60 9.18
C GLU A 110 17.01 3.41 9.54
N ASP A 111 16.63 3.69 10.79
CA ASP A 111 15.24 3.66 11.23
C ASP A 111 14.38 4.67 10.44
N LEU A 112 14.95 5.86 10.18
CA LEU A 112 14.26 6.89 9.39
C LEU A 112 14.05 6.45 7.93
N GLN A 113 15.05 5.86 7.30
CA GLN A 113 14.92 5.31 5.95
C GLN A 113 13.83 4.21 5.91
N ARG A 114 13.87 3.29 6.86
CA ARG A 114 12.86 2.25 7.00
C ARG A 114 11.45 2.83 7.19
N LEU A 115 11.29 3.85 8.01
CA LEU A 115 10.02 4.54 8.23
C LEU A 115 9.53 5.28 7.00
N LYS A 116 10.39 5.89 6.20
CA LYS A 116 10.05 6.51 4.91
C LYS A 116 9.47 5.47 3.95
N ILE A 117 10.09 4.29 3.86
CA ILE A 117 9.61 3.16 3.06
C ILE A 117 8.22 2.70 3.53
N ILE A 118 8.07 2.43 4.83
CA ILE A 118 6.79 1.99 5.41
C ILE A 118 5.71 3.03 5.13
N ARG A 119 5.99 4.32 5.33
CA ARG A 119 5.05 5.42 5.06
C ARG A 119 4.61 5.43 3.59
N ALA A 120 5.56 5.38 2.64
CA ALA A 120 5.25 5.39 1.21
C ALA A 120 4.33 4.24 0.81
N LEU A 121 4.63 3.03 1.28
CA LEU A 121 3.83 1.84 0.99
C LEU A 121 2.46 1.88 1.68
N ARG A 122 2.39 2.38 2.92
CA ARG A 122 1.10 2.56 3.62
C ARG A 122 0.20 3.60 2.96
N CYS A 123 0.76 4.70 2.47
CA CYS A 123 0.02 5.70 1.69
C CYS A 123 -0.54 5.11 0.38
N ALA A 124 0.12 4.10 -0.19
CA ALA A 124 -0.32 3.37 -1.37
C ALA A 124 -1.24 2.17 -1.04
N ASN A 125 -1.73 2.04 0.20
CA ASN A 125 -2.66 1.01 0.67
C ASN A 125 -2.10 -0.42 0.77
N TYR A 126 -0.77 -0.62 0.74
CA TYR A 126 -0.21 -1.92 1.07
C TYR A 126 -0.48 -2.30 2.54
N SER A 127 -0.74 -3.58 2.81
CA SER A 127 -0.95 -4.08 4.17
C SER A 127 0.35 -4.04 4.99
N LEU A 128 0.23 -4.11 6.32
CA LEU A 128 1.41 -4.21 7.19
C LEU A 128 2.13 -5.54 6.97
N GLU A 129 1.39 -6.60 6.71
CA GLU A 129 1.89 -7.95 6.42
C GLU A 129 2.73 -7.96 5.13
N ALA A 130 2.21 -7.38 4.04
CA ALA A 130 2.95 -7.26 2.79
C ALA A 130 4.26 -6.48 2.97
N ILE A 131 4.22 -5.37 3.72
CA ILE A 131 5.40 -4.56 4.02
C ILE A 131 6.39 -5.33 4.89
N LEU A 132 5.92 -6.02 5.94
CA LEU A 132 6.77 -6.83 6.82
C LEU A 132 7.48 -7.94 6.04
N ARG A 133 6.76 -8.66 5.18
CA ARG A 133 7.30 -9.70 4.30
C ARG A 133 8.38 -9.13 3.38
N MET A 134 8.11 -8.03 2.68
CA MET A 134 9.07 -7.37 1.81
C MET A 134 10.34 -6.95 2.57
N LEU A 135 10.19 -6.34 3.75
CA LEU A 135 11.33 -5.96 4.58
C LEU A 135 12.11 -7.16 5.10
N GLY A 136 11.45 -8.30 5.35
CA GLY A 136 12.06 -9.57 5.70
C GLY A 136 12.90 -10.15 4.56
N GLU A 137 12.35 -10.19 3.36
CA GLU A 137 13.06 -10.65 2.15
C GLU A 137 14.30 -9.78 1.86
N LEU A 138 14.16 -8.46 1.91
CA LEU A 138 15.29 -7.53 1.71
C LEU A 138 16.39 -7.66 2.77
N SER A 139 16.06 -8.10 3.99
CA SER A 139 17.05 -8.37 5.02
C SER A 139 17.90 -9.61 4.72
N GLN A 140 17.36 -10.56 3.96
CA GLN A 140 18.04 -11.80 3.57
C GLN A 140 18.74 -11.63 2.22
N ASP A 141 18.09 -10.94 1.29
CA ASP A 141 18.59 -10.64 -0.05
C ASP A 141 18.31 -9.19 -0.41
N PRO A 142 19.32 -8.30 -0.33
CA PRO A 142 19.15 -6.89 -0.69
C PRO A 142 18.72 -6.63 -2.15
N GLU A 143 18.92 -7.61 -3.06
CA GLU A 143 18.53 -7.54 -4.46
C GLU A 143 17.14 -8.16 -4.72
N ALA A 144 16.42 -8.56 -3.68
CA ALA A 144 15.09 -9.14 -3.82
C ALA A 144 14.12 -8.23 -4.60
N ASP A 145 13.26 -8.83 -5.42
CA ASP A 145 12.26 -8.08 -6.17
C ASP A 145 11.15 -7.56 -5.25
N ILE A 146 11.21 -6.25 -4.97
CA ILE A 146 10.28 -5.54 -4.11
C ILE A 146 8.81 -5.74 -4.55
N ARG A 147 8.54 -5.68 -5.87
CA ARG A 147 7.19 -5.89 -6.39
C ARG A 147 6.69 -7.29 -6.08
N LYS A 148 7.51 -8.29 -6.33
CA LYS A 148 7.17 -9.69 -6.07
C LYS A 148 6.96 -9.93 -4.57
N ALA A 149 7.84 -9.43 -3.73
CA ALA A 149 7.75 -9.55 -2.28
C ALA A 149 6.45 -8.94 -1.72
N LEU A 150 6.03 -7.78 -2.24
CA LEU A 150 4.79 -7.10 -1.85
C LEU A 150 3.52 -7.79 -2.36
N ASP A 151 3.58 -8.48 -3.51
CA ASP A 151 2.40 -8.98 -4.23
C ASP A 151 2.23 -10.52 -4.14
N THR A 152 3.13 -11.20 -3.41
CA THR A 152 3.10 -12.65 -3.23
C THR A 152 2.95 -13.02 -1.75
N PRO A 153 1.71 -13.27 -1.25
CA PRO A 153 1.47 -13.74 0.11
C PRO A 153 2.19 -15.07 0.38
N SER A 154 2.64 -15.27 1.63
CA SER A 154 3.20 -16.53 2.08
C SER A 154 2.13 -17.62 2.13
N ARG A 155 2.54 -18.90 2.01
CA ARG A 155 1.65 -20.05 2.17
C ARG A 155 1.12 -20.19 3.60
N ASP A 156 1.83 -19.62 4.57
CA ASP A 156 1.48 -19.67 5.99
C ASP A 156 0.56 -18.51 6.43
N ASP A 157 0.26 -17.56 5.52
CA ASP A 157 -0.67 -16.47 5.81
C ASP A 157 -2.09 -17.03 5.95
N THR A 158 -2.62 -17.02 7.17
CA THR A 158 -3.95 -17.55 7.50
C THR A 158 -5.10 -16.74 6.91
N ILE A 159 -4.88 -15.45 6.67
CA ILE A 159 -5.84 -14.54 6.05
C ILE A 159 -5.11 -13.70 5.01
N ILE A 160 -5.39 -13.94 3.73
CA ILE A 160 -4.84 -13.15 2.63
C ILE A 160 -5.84 -12.05 2.27
N SER A 161 -5.44 -10.80 2.43
CA SER A 161 -6.23 -9.65 2.00
C SER A 161 -5.86 -9.22 0.58
N VAL A 162 -6.74 -8.41 -0.03
CA VAL A 162 -6.46 -7.78 -1.34
C VAL A 162 -5.20 -6.91 -1.28
N CYS A 163 -4.93 -6.29 -0.13
CA CYS A 163 -3.77 -5.43 0.09
C CYS A 163 -2.45 -6.20 0.22
N ASP A 164 -2.49 -7.54 0.34
CA ASP A 164 -1.32 -8.43 0.35
C ASP A 164 -0.84 -8.80 -1.06
N LYS A 165 -1.68 -8.55 -2.07
CA LYS A 165 -1.40 -8.69 -3.51
C LYS A 165 -2.07 -7.56 -4.28
N LEU A 166 -1.76 -6.33 -3.86
CA LEU A 166 -2.48 -5.13 -4.28
C LEU A 166 -2.49 -4.94 -5.80
N ILE A 167 -1.33 -5.01 -6.44
CA ILE A 167 -1.21 -4.78 -7.90
C ILE A 167 -1.94 -5.88 -8.68
N SER A 168 -1.78 -7.14 -8.32
CA SER A 168 -2.49 -8.26 -8.95
C SER A 168 -4.00 -8.11 -8.80
N SER A 169 -4.47 -7.69 -7.63
CA SER A 169 -5.89 -7.45 -7.35
C SER A 169 -6.45 -6.29 -8.16
N LEU A 170 -5.71 -5.17 -8.26
CA LEU A 170 -6.10 -4.02 -9.08
C LEU A 170 -6.15 -4.37 -10.57
N ASN A 171 -5.19 -5.14 -11.08
CA ASN A 171 -5.18 -5.61 -12.46
C ASN A 171 -6.38 -6.54 -12.76
N ALA A 172 -6.71 -7.45 -11.86
CA ALA A 172 -7.88 -8.31 -12.00
C ALA A 172 -9.19 -7.49 -11.97
N ALA A 173 -9.30 -6.53 -11.06
CA ALA A 173 -10.46 -5.64 -10.96
C ALA A 173 -10.61 -4.78 -12.22
N HIS A 174 -9.53 -4.23 -12.77
CA HIS A 174 -9.52 -3.48 -14.02
C HIS A 174 -10.05 -4.35 -15.19
N LYS A 175 -9.48 -5.55 -15.36
CA LYS A 175 -9.91 -6.49 -16.42
C LYS A 175 -11.40 -6.81 -16.33
N ASN A 176 -11.90 -7.10 -15.13
CA ASN A 176 -13.31 -7.40 -14.90
C ASN A 176 -14.21 -6.18 -15.17
N ALA A 177 -13.77 -4.98 -14.79
CA ALA A 177 -14.52 -3.75 -15.02
C ALA A 177 -14.65 -3.43 -16.52
N VAL A 178 -13.60 -3.65 -17.31
CA VAL A 178 -13.65 -3.50 -18.78
C VAL A 178 -14.65 -4.48 -19.40
N LEU A 179 -14.70 -5.73 -18.94
CA LEU A 179 -15.70 -6.70 -19.40
C LEU A 179 -17.12 -6.25 -19.06
N ILE A 180 -17.34 -5.72 -17.87
CA ILE A 180 -18.66 -5.19 -17.46
C ILE A 180 -19.04 -3.96 -18.31
N GLU A 181 -18.11 -3.06 -18.60
CA GLU A 181 -18.36 -1.89 -19.46
C GLU A 181 -18.83 -2.33 -20.86
N ASN A 182 -18.15 -3.32 -21.44
CA ASN A 182 -18.56 -3.88 -22.75
C ASN A 182 -19.96 -4.48 -22.69
N MET A 183 -20.25 -5.31 -21.66
CA MET A 183 -21.58 -5.91 -21.48
C MET A 183 -22.68 -4.84 -21.35
N LEU A 184 -22.44 -3.79 -20.56
CA LEU A 184 -23.40 -2.69 -20.41
C LEU A 184 -23.61 -1.93 -21.71
N THR A 185 -22.57 -1.80 -22.53
CA THR A 185 -22.64 -1.14 -23.84
C THR A 185 -23.46 -1.98 -24.83
N ASP A 186 -23.32 -3.30 -24.79
CA ASP A 186 -24.10 -4.22 -25.66
C ASP A 186 -25.58 -4.34 -25.24
N MET A 187 -25.89 -4.02 -23.97
CA MET A 187 -27.27 -4.03 -23.45
C MET A 187 -28.04 -2.72 -23.67
N LYS A 188 -27.35 -1.65 -24.09
CA LYS A 188 -27.93 -0.34 -24.41
C LYS A 188 -28.62 -0.31 -25.77
#